data_af2150e3ae4357f699b2bd5e19aee042
#
_entry.id   af2150e3ae4357f699b2bd5e19aee042
#
_cell.length_a   1.000
_cell.length_b   1.000
_cell.length_c   1.000
_cell.angle_alpha   90.00
_cell.angle_beta   90.00
_cell.angle_gamma   90.00
#
_symmetry.space_group_name_H-M   'P 1'
#
loop_
_entity.id
_entity.type
_entity.pdbx_description
1 polymer ?
#
loop_
_entity_poly.entity_id
_entity_poly.type
_entity_poly.pdbx_seq_one_letter_code
_entity_poly.pdbx_strand_id
1 'polypeptide(L)'
;MRIKNLLDLFENLKNKKIKISFWEFTFDTSNFKLQKNDRLIYLTEGENNLLVKLINKKNDIVLREELADQEFDETELRKVDVQVTRLRQKIETNAKQPQFIKTIRGKGYKLICNEI
;
A
#
# COMPACT_ATOMS: atom_id res chain seq x y z
N MET A 1 1.48 8.08 -20.91
CA MET A 1 1.04 8.61 -19.62
C MET A 1 2.21 8.72 -18.67
N ARG A 2 2.35 9.86 -18.04
CA ARG A 2 3.44 10.07 -17.09
C ARG A 2 3.11 9.43 -15.75
N ILE A 3 4.04 8.67 -15.21
CA ILE A 3 3.90 8.09 -13.87
C ILE A 3 4.20 9.19 -12.85
N LYS A 4 3.29 9.38 -11.90
CA LYS A 4 3.51 10.34 -10.83
C LYS A 4 4.61 9.82 -9.91
N ASN A 5 5.49 10.69 -9.44
CA ASN A 5 6.48 10.30 -8.47
C ASN A 5 5.81 10.17 -7.09
N LEU A 6 6.54 9.56 -6.15
CA LEU A 6 5.98 9.26 -4.83
C LEU A 6 5.62 10.53 -4.06
N LEU A 7 6.40 11.59 -4.18
CA LEU A 7 6.13 12.85 -3.50
C LEU A 7 4.79 13.43 -3.93
N ASP A 8 4.50 13.39 -5.24
CA ASP A 8 3.22 13.87 -5.76
C ASP A 8 2.06 13.07 -5.20
N LEU A 9 2.22 11.75 -5.05
CA LEU A 9 1.20 10.90 -4.47
C LEU A 9 0.96 11.25 -3.00
N PHE A 10 2.00 11.45 -2.23
CA PHE A 10 1.88 11.87 -0.82
C PHE A 10 1.11 13.18 -0.69
N GLU A 11 1.50 14.19 -1.47
CA GLU A 11 0.84 15.48 -1.41
C GLU A 11 -0.61 15.41 -1.85
N ASN A 12 -0.90 14.66 -2.90
CA ASN A 12 -2.24 14.51 -3.41
C ASN A 12 -3.16 13.85 -2.38
N LEU A 13 -2.70 12.76 -1.77
CA LEU A 13 -3.48 12.07 -0.74
C LEU A 13 -3.63 12.92 0.52
N LYS A 14 -2.58 13.63 0.93
CA LYS A 14 -2.63 14.50 2.09
C LYS A 14 -3.65 15.62 1.90
N ASN A 15 -3.71 16.18 0.70
CA ASN A 15 -4.66 17.25 0.40
C ASN A 15 -6.11 16.74 0.38
N LYS A 16 -6.34 15.50 0.04
CA LYS A 16 -7.67 14.90 0.06
C LYS A 16 -8.17 14.65 1.48
N LYS A 17 -7.28 14.45 2.45
CA LYS A 17 -7.62 14.22 3.87
C LYS A 17 -8.64 13.10 4.05
N ILE A 18 -8.41 11.97 3.41
CA ILE A 18 -9.32 10.83 3.51
C ILE A 18 -8.81 9.81 4.51
N LYS A 19 -9.73 9.02 5.04
CA LYS A 19 -9.41 7.86 5.86
C LYS A 19 -9.76 6.61 5.10
N ILE A 20 -8.84 5.67 5.08
CA ILE A 20 -9.02 4.38 4.45
C ILE A 20 -9.24 3.35 5.55
N SER A 21 -10.23 2.49 5.36
CA SER A 21 -10.56 1.44 6.32
C SER A 21 -10.41 0.08 5.66
N PHE A 22 -9.76 -0.85 6.36
CA PHE A 22 -9.76 -2.25 6.00
C PHE A 22 -9.87 -3.06 7.30
N TRP A 23 -11.09 -3.48 7.57
CA TRP A 23 -11.50 -4.20 8.78
C TRP A 23 -11.20 -3.38 10.04
N GLU A 24 -10.35 -3.86 10.95
CA GLU A 24 -10.02 -3.16 12.19
C GLU A 24 -8.97 -2.07 12.00
N PHE A 25 -8.42 -1.95 10.80
CA PHE A 25 -7.34 -0.99 10.51
C PHE A 25 -7.90 0.27 9.88
N THR A 26 -7.29 1.40 10.21
CA THR A 26 -7.55 2.67 9.53
C THR A 26 -6.23 3.31 9.15
N PHE A 27 -6.20 3.93 8.01
CA PHE A 27 -5.04 4.69 7.54
C PHE A 27 -5.49 6.09 7.19
N ASP A 28 -4.89 7.08 7.86
CA ASP A 28 -5.24 8.48 7.67
C ASP A 28 -4.24 9.10 6.69
N THR A 29 -4.71 9.56 5.54
CA THR A 29 -3.83 10.14 4.53
C THR A 29 -3.37 11.56 4.86
N SER A 30 -3.97 12.20 5.86
CA SER A 30 -3.51 13.53 6.28
C SER A 30 -2.16 13.45 7.03
N ASN A 31 -1.88 12.35 7.71
CA ASN A 31 -0.65 12.18 8.47
C ASN A 31 0.04 10.83 8.22
N PHE A 32 -0.52 10.00 7.35
CA PHE A 32 0.04 8.69 6.97
C PHE A 32 0.27 7.77 8.17
N LYS A 33 -0.70 7.74 9.07
CA LYS A 33 -0.65 6.87 10.24
C LYS A 33 -1.62 5.72 10.10
N LEU A 34 -1.09 4.52 10.34
CA LEU A 34 -1.86 3.29 10.38
C LEU A 34 -2.20 2.96 11.82
N GLN A 35 -3.47 2.67 12.08
CA GLN A 35 -3.93 2.30 13.43
C GLN A 35 -4.79 1.06 13.35
N LYS A 36 -4.76 0.29 14.43
CA LYS A 36 -5.68 -0.83 14.65
C LYS A 36 -6.33 -0.61 16.02
N ASN A 37 -7.64 -0.32 16.04
CA ASN A 37 -8.39 -0.09 17.30
C ASN A 37 -7.65 0.88 18.23
N ASP A 38 -7.30 2.06 17.75
CA ASP A 38 -6.60 3.11 18.49
C ASP A 38 -5.13 2.81 18.81
N ARG A 39 -4.61 1.67 18.36
CA ARG A 39 -3.20 1.35 18.53
C ARG A 39 -2.45 1.71 17.25
N LEU A 40 -1.41 2.52 17.39
CA LEU A 40 -0.57 2.90 16.26
C LEU A 40 0.27 1.72 15.80
N ILE A 41 0.26 1.45 14.50
CA ILE A 41 1.10 0.41 13.88
C ILE A 41 2.25 1.11 13.17
N TYR A 42 3.48 0.80 13.57
CA TYR A 42 4.65 1.38 12.92
C TYR A 42 4.87 0.75 11.54
N LEU A 43 5.05 1.60 10.54
CA LEU A 43 5.45 1.18 9.20
C LEU A 43 6.83 1.73 8.90
N THR A 44 7.68 0.90 8.30
CA THR A 44 8.96 1.40 7.77
C THR A 44 8.66 2.33 6.60
N GLU A 45 9.66 3.11 6.20
CA GLU A 45 9.52 4.00 5.05
C GLU A 45 9.10 3.23 3.79
N GLY A 46 9.74 2.09 3.54
CA GLY A 46 9.40 1.26 2.37
C GLY A 46 7.97 0.73 2.42
N GLU A 47 7.52 0.29 3.60
CA GLU A 47 6.15 -0.20 3.77
C GLU A 47 5.13 0.91 3.60
N ASN A 48 5.42 2.09 4.13
CA ASN A 48 4.54 3.23 4.00
C ASN A 48 4.44 3.68 2.54
N ASN A 49 5.57 3.73 1.84
CA ASN A 49 5.60 4.09 0.42
C ASN A 49 4.77 3.12 -0.41
N LEU A 50 4.89 1.83 -0.13
CA LEU A 50 4.11 0.80 -0.79
C LEU A 50 2.62 1.00 -0.56
N LEU A 51 2.24 1.22 0.70
CA LEU A 51 0.84 1.41 1.06
C LEU A 51 0.25 2.65 0.39
N VAL A 52 1.00 3.75 0.33
CA VAL A 52 0.56 4.97 -0.35
C VAL A 52 0.29 4.72 -1.83
N LYS A 53 1.16 3.98 -2.50
CA LYS A 53 0.98 3.64 -3.92
C LYS A 53 -0.26 2.77 -4.13
N LEU A 54 -0.49 1.80 -3.24
CA LEU A 54 -1.67 0.95 -3.30
C LEU A 54 -2.95 1.75 -3.06
N ILE A 55 -2.93 2.66 -2.09
CA ILE A 55 -4.10 3.48 -1.77
C ILE A 55 -4.43 4.43 -2.91
N ASN A 56 -3.43 4.94 -3.60
CA ASN A 56 -3.66 5.84 -4.74
C ASN A 56 -4.53 5.17 -5.82
N LYS A 57 -4.42 3.85 -5.95
CA LYS A 57 -5.26 3.05 -6.86
C LYS A 57 -6.07 2.01 -6.09
N LYS A 58 -6.61 2.39 -4.95
CA LYS A 58 -7.34 1.44 -4.09
C LYS A 58 -8.45 0.72 -4.86
N ASN A 59 -8.61 -0.56 -4.54
CA ASN A 59 -9.58 -1.46 -5.17
C ASN A 59 -9.34 -1.69 -6.66
N ASP A 60 -8.12 -1.39 -7.13
CA ASP A 60 -7.72 -1.61 -8.50
C ASP A 60 -6.34 -2.26 -8.54
N ILE A 61 -6.01 -2.85 -9.68
CA ILE A 61 -4.73 -3.54 -9.85
C ILE A 61 -3.60 -2.53 -10.00
N VAL A 62 -2.56 -2.71 -9.20
CA VAL A 62 -1.33 -1.94 -9.33
C VAL A 62 -0.23 -2.88 -9.77
N LEU A 63 0.40 -2.61 -10.89
CA LEU A 63 1.44 -3.47 -11.43
C LEU A 63 2.69 -3.43 -10.56
N ARG A 64 3.44 -4.53 -10.51
CA ARG A 64 4.69 -4.59 -9.74
C ARG A 64 5.65 -3.48 -10.17
N GLU A 65 5.68 -3.18 -11.46
CA GLU A 65 6.51 -2.11 -12.02
C GLU A 65 6.13 -0.74 -11.46
N GLU A 66 4.85 -0.51 -11.22
CA GLU A 66 4.37 0.74 -10.63
C GLU A 66 4.73 0.84 -9.15
N LEU A 67 4.88 -0.29 -8.48
CA LEU A 67 5.24 -0.34 -7.06
C LEU A 67 6.74 -0.23 -6.84
N ALA A 68 7.54 -0.54 -7.86
CA ALA A 68 9.00 -0.42 -7.78
C ALA A 68 9.39 1.06 -7.75
N ASP A 69 10.43 1.38 -6.99
CA ASP A 69 10.89 2.77 -6.83
C ASP A 69 11.78 3.23 -7.97
N GLN A 70 12.42 2.31 -8.66
CA GLN A 70 13.40 2.61 -9.69
C GLN A 70 13.17 1.74 -10.92
N GLU A 71 14.24 1.47 -11.66
CA GLU A 71 14.15 0.67 -12.87
C GLU A 71 13.58 -0.73 -12.60
N PHE A 72 12.94 -1.28 -13.64
CA PHE A 72 12.16 -2.50 -13.53
C PHE A 72 13.01 -3.75 -13.72
N ASP A 73 14.15 -3.85 -13.06
CA ASP A 73 14.90 -5.08 -13.12
C ASP A 73 14.33 -6.08 -12.12
N GLU A 74 14.75 -7.32 -12.24
CA GLU A 74 14.21 -8.40 -11.43
C GLU A 74 14.49 -8.20 -9.94
N THR A 75 15.60 -7.58 -9.60
CA THR A 75 15.96 -7.28 -8.22
C THR A 75 14.98 -6.30 -7.60
N GLU A 76 14.63 -5.24 -8.31
CA GLU A 76 13.68 -4.24 -7.82
C GLU A 76 12.26 -4.81 -7.68
N LEU A 77 11.84 -5.64 -8.64
CA LEU A 77 10.53 -6.30 -8.55
C LEU A 77 10.48 -7.27 -7.37
N ARG A 78 11.58 -7.95 -7.08
CA ARG A 78 11.65 -8.85 -5.94
C ARG A 78 11.57 -8.09 -4.61
N LYS A 79 12.14 -6.89 -4.54
CA LYS A 79 12.00 -6.02 -3.37
C LYS A 79 10.55 -5.65 -3.11
N VAL A 80 9.77 -5.42 -4.17
CA VAL A 80 8.34 -5.16 -4.04
C VAL A 80 7.66 -6.34 -3.34
N ASP A 81 7.93 -7.55 -3.78
CA ASP A 81 7.32 -8.75 -3.19
C ASP A 81 7.70 -8.91 -1.72
N VAL A 82 8.93 -8.60 -1.36
CA VAL A 82 9.38 -8.65 0.04
C VAL A 82 8.64 -7.61 0.87
N GLN A 83 8.48 -6.39 0.37
CA GLN A 83 7.77 -5.33 1.08
C GLN A 83 6.29 -5.68 1.26
N VAL A 84 5.68 -6.28 0.24
CA VAL A 84 4.28 -6.76 0.35
C VAL A 84 4.17 -7.79 1.46
N THR A 85 5.09 -8.75 1.51
CA THR A 85 5.10 -9.77 2.55
C THR A 85 5.19 -9.15 3.94
N ARG A 86 6.07 -8.18 4.12
CA ARG A 86 6.23 -7.50 5.42
C ARG A 86 4.99 -6.70 5.80
N LEU A 87 4.40 -6.01 4.84
CA LEU A 87 3.18 -5.24 5.08
C LEU A 87 2.02 -6.17 5.46
N ARG A 88 1.88 -7.30 4.77
CA ARG A 88 0.86 -8.30 5.09
C ARG A 88 1.00 -8.81 6.53
N GLN A 89 2.22 -9.00 7.01
CA GLN A 89 2.43 -9.45 8.39
C GLN A 89 1.90 -8.46 9.40
N LYS A 90 1.82 -7.19 9.03
CA LYS A 90 1.34 -6.13 9.93
C LYS A 90 -0.16 -5.90 9.85
N ILE A 91 -0.78 -6.10 8.69
CA ILE A 91 -2.17 -5.72 8.49
C ILE A 91 -3.13 -6.88 8.22
N GLU A 92 -2.62 -8.06 7.85
CA GLU A 92 -3.48 -9.22 7.60
C GLU A 92 -3.62 -10.05 8.86
N THR A 93 -4.82 -10.55 9.11
CA THR A 93 -5.04 -11.49 10.20
C THR A 93 -4.25 -12.77 9.95
N ASN A 94 -4.25 -13.23 8.70
CA ASN A 94 -3.45 -14.38 8.27
C ASN A 94 -2.72 -13.99 6.99
N ALA A 95 -1.41 -13.75 7.11
CA ALA A 95 -0.61 -13.30 5.97
C ALA A 95 -0.54 -14.31 4.83
N LYS A 96 -0.80 -15.59 5.13
CA LYS A 96 -0.82 -16.63 4.10
C LYS A 96 -2.12 -16.67 3.31
N GLN A 97 -3.19 -16.09 3.87
CA GLN A 97 -4.49 -15.96 3.23
C GLN A 97 -4.93 -14.50 3.30
N PRO A 98 -4.26 -13.62 2.56
CA PRO A 98 -4.52 -12.18 2.69
C PRO A 98 -5.91 -11.80 2.21
N GLN A 99 -6.54 -10.92 2.97
CA GLN A 99 -7.87 -10.38 2.67
C GLN A 99 -7.80 -9.00 2.05
N PHE A 100 -6.76 -8.23 2.37
CA PHE A 100 -6.68 -6.83 1.98
C PHE A 100 -5.70 -6.57 0.84
N ILE A 101 -4.50 -7.13 0.92
CA ILE A 101 -3.55 -7.02 -0.18
C ILE A 101 -3.60 -8.31 -0.97
N LYS A 102 -4.36 -8.30 -2.04
CA LYS A 102 -4.54 -9.47 -2.90
C LYS A 102 -3.44 -9.51 -3.95
N THR A 103 -2.95 -10.72 -4.24
CA THR A 103 -2.04 -10.94 -5.36
C THR A 103 -2.86 -11.15 -6.62
N ILE A 104 -2.56 -10.39 -7.67
CA ILE A 104 -3.15 -10.57 -8.98
C ILE A 104 -2.09 -11.26 -9.84
N ARG A 105 -2.28 -12.53 -10.04
CA ARG A 105 -1.29 -13.41 -10.65
C ARG A 105 -0.81 -12.89 -12.00
N GLY A 106 0.50 -12.81 -12.16
CA GLY A 106 1.12 -12.34 -13.38
C GLY A 106 1.05 -10.84 -13.61
N LYS A 107 0.48 -10.05 -12.67
CA LYS A 107 0.32 -8.61 -12.84
C LYS A 107 0.87 -7.80 -11.67
N GLY A 108 0.34 -8.00 -10.48
CA GLY A 108 0.76 -7.20 -9.34
C GLY A 108 -0.13 -7.42 -8.13
N TYR A 109 -0.55 -6.33 -7.50
CA TYR A 109 -1.30 -6.39 -6.25
C TYR A 109 -2.48 -5.44 -6.27
N LYS A 110 -3.43 -5.72 -5.40
CA LYS A 110 -4.63 -4.88 -5.26
C LYS A 110 -4.97 -4.76 -3.78
N LEU A 111 -5.12 -3.52 -3.30
CA LEU A 111 -5.55 -3.27 -1.94
C LEU A 111 -7.07 -3.13 -1.93
N ILE A 112 -7.72 -3.98 -1.14
CA ILE A 112 -9.18 -3.93 -0.95
C ILE A 112 -9.44 -3.14 0.31
N CYS A 113 -10.11 -2.02 0.19
CA CYS A 113 -10.40 -1.15 1.33
C CYS A 113 -11.59 -0.26 1.04
N ASN A 114 -12.03 0.44 2.08
CA ASN A 114 -13.12 1.40 1.98
C ASN A 114 -12.62 2.79 2.39
N GLU A 115 -13.21 3.80 1.81
CA GLU A 115 -12.98 5.18 2.22
C GLU A 115 -14.06 5.54 3.25
N ILE A 116 -13.64 6.09 4.38
CA ILE A 116 -14.57 6.46 5.44
C ILE A 116 -14.99 7.91 5.31
#